data_f0c41a509352c44d7051644475f56ab9
#
_entry.id   f0c41a509352c44d7051644475f56ab9
#
_cell.length_a   1.000
_cell.length_b   1.000
_cell.length_c   1.000
_cell.angle_alpha   90.00
_cell.angle_beta   90.00
_cell.angle_gamma   90.00
#
_symmetry.space_group_name_H-M   'P 1'
#
loop_
_entity.id
_entity.type
_entity.pdbx_description
1 polymer ?
#
loop_
_entity_poly.entity_id
_entity_poly.type
_entity_poly.pdbx_seq_one_letter_code
_entity_poly.pdbx_strand_id
1 'polypeptide(L)'
;LGCNGSGKTTLLHAQAGLVPPAAGHIQFEGRALGDYARRELARGLGVLLQREDQDYWGTLADYVRLGRYPHARSPLGGMREDDPVVLRAIAECDLAPQALQPYATLSGGERQRARLAQLWAQDTRLLLLDEPLQHLDLRHQQQTMQQIRAATRAGRAAVVVLHDLAFAAHCDRVLLLYGNGTHAQGAAADMLEPKRLEGLFGCRLAVCGSGATAHVMPVI
;
A
#
# COMPACT_ATOMS: atom_id res chain seq x y z
N LEU A 1 2.75 -0.76 11.92
CA LEU A 1 2.15 0.22 12.82
C LEU A 1 3.21 0.99 13.58
N GLY A 2 2.89 2.20 14.07
CA GLY A 2 3.79 3.04 14.88
C GLY A 2 3.34 4.50 14.85
N CYS A 3 3.82 5.30 15.79
CA CYS A 3 3.57 6.74 15.85
C CYS A 3 4.14 7.47 14.62
N ASN A 4 3.72 8.72 14.42
CA ASN A 4 4.32 9.56 13.39
C ASN A 4 5.82 9.74 13.69
N GLY A 5 6.65 9.68 12.65
CA GLY A 5 8.11 9.75 12.80
C GLY A 5 8.80 8.46 13.26
N SER A 6 8.08 7.34 13.49
CA SER A 6 8.70 6.07 13.91
C SER A 6 9.49 5.34 12.80
N GLY A 7 9.53 5.88 11.58
CA GLY A 7 10.29 5.32 10.46
C GLY A 7 9.53 4.38 9.53
N LYS A 8 8.19 4.28 9.61
CA LYS A 8 7.37 3.40 8.75
C LYS A 8 7.61 3.63 7.26
N THR A 9 7.46 4.88 6.82
CA THR A 9 7.70 5.28 5.42
C THR A 9 9.16 5.06 5.01
N THR A 10 10.11 5.37 5.89
CA THR A 10 11.55 5.14 5.63
C THR A 10 11.86 3.66 5.42
N LEU A 11 11.30 2.79 6.28
CA LEU A 11 11.45 1.34 6.14
C LEU A 11 10.83 0.85 4.83
N LEU A 12 9.63 1.32 4.48
CA LEU A 12 8.97 0.97 3.22
C LEU A 12 9.77 1.47 2.01
N HIS A 13 10.32 2.68 2.06
CA HIS A 13 11.19 3.20 0.99
C HIS A 13 12.47 2.38 0.84
N ALA A 14 13.09 1.92 1.96
CA ALA A 14 14.25 1.04 1.89
C ALA A 14 13.87 -0.31 1.27
N GLN A 15 12.73 -0.91 1.65
CA GLN A 15 12.22 -2.15 1.05
C GLN A 15 11.89 -2.00 -0.43
N ALA A 16 11.50 -0.80 -0.86
CA ALA A 16 11.26 -0.48 -2.27
C ALA A 16 12.53 -0.22 -3.08
N GLY A 17 13.71 -0.18 -2.44
CA GLY A 17 14.97 0.20 -3.09
C GLY A 17 15.04 1.68 -3.48
N LEU A 18 14.19 2.54 -2.89
CA LEU A 18 14.19 3.99 -3.13
C LEU A 18 15.26 4.72 -2.31
N VAL A 19 15.61 4.17 -1.14
CA VAL A 19 16.71 4.63 -0.30
C VAL A 19 17.57 3.43 0.13
N PRO A 20 18.89 3.58 0.21
CA PRO A 20 19.74 2.49 0.69
C PRO A 20 19.51 2.27 2.18
N PRO A 21 19.59 1.01 2.69
CA PRO A 21 19.58 0.76 4.12
C PRO A 21 20.87 1.30 4.76
N ALA A 22 20.76 1.86 5.97
CA ALA A 22 21.92 2.37 6.72
C ALA A 22 22.89 1.25 7.12
N ALA A 23 22.39 0.03 7.31
CA ALA A 23 23.16 -1.18 7.58
C ALA A 23 22.38 -2.42 7.12
N GLY A 24 23.09 -3.53 6.93
CA GLY A 24 22.48 -4.78 6.47
C GLY A 24 22.19 -4.77 4.96
N HIS A 25 21.33 -5.70 4.54
CA HIS A 25 20.92 -5.84 3.14
C HIS A 25 19.45 -6.25 3.04
N ILE A 26 18.83 -5.91 1.92
CA ILE A 26 17.44 -6.27 1.61
C ILE A 26 17.47 -7.19 0.39
N GLN A 27 16.74 -8.28 0.47
CA GLN A 27 16.59 -9.23 -0.62
C GLN A 27 15.13 -9.32 -1.05
N PHE A 28 14.92 -9.45 -2.35
CA PHE A 28 13.66 -9.77 -2.97
C PHE A 28 13.84 -11.08 -3.76
N GLU A 29 12.99 -12.07 -3.51
CA GLU A 29 13.09 -13.41 -4.13
C GLU A 29 14.52 -14.02 -4.05
N GLY A 30 15.21 -13.85 -2.91
CA GLY A 30 16.53 -14.42 -2.66
C GLY A 30 17.71 -13.68 -3.30
N ARG A 31 17.46 -12.57 -4.02
CA ARG A 31 18.48 -11.75 -4.67
C ARG A 31 18.51 -10.36 -4.03
N ALA A 32 19.69 -9.76 -3.86
CA ALA A 32 19.82 -8.42 -3.30
C ALA A 32 19.10 -7.38 -4.19
N LEU A 33 18.40 -6.41 -3.58
CA LEU A 33 17.67 -5.39 -4.32
C LEU A 33 18.56 -4.61 -5.30
N GLY A 34 19.80 -4.33 -4.92
CA GLY A 34 20.76 -3.60 -5.73
C GLY A 34 21.18 -4.32 -7.03
N ASP A 35 20.96 -5.64 -7.09
CA ASP A 35 21.32 -6.45 -8.26
C ASP A 35 20.23 -6.48 -9.33
N TYR A 36 19.04 -5.92 -9.04
CA TYR A 36 17.96 -5.82 -10.02
C TYR A 36 18.12 -4.58 -10.90
N ALA A 37 17.92 -4.74 -12.21
CA ALA A 37 17.62 -3.60 -13.05
C ALA A 37 16.27 -2.98 -12.60
N ARG A 38 16.16 -1.65 -12.59
CA ARG A 38 14.95 -0.93 -12.11
C ARG A 38 13.67 -1.45 -12.74
N ARG A 39 13.69 -1.73 -14.04
CA ARG A 39 12.53 -2.23 -14.77
C ARG A 39 12.18 -3.67 -14.41
N GLU A 40 13.18 -4.50 -14.14
CA GLU A 40 13.00 -5.87 -13.66
C GLU A 40 12.36 -5.86 -12.29
N LEU A 41 12.88 -5.07 -11.35
CA LEU A 41 12.33 -4.91 -10.01
C LEU A 41 10.86 -4.42 -10.07
N ALA A 42 10.57 -3.43 -10.92
CA ALA A 42 9.22 -2.89 -11.09
C ALA A 42 8.22 -3.89 -11.69
N ARG A 43 8.63 -5.02 -12.25
CA ARG A 43 7.72 -6.12 -12.63
C ARG A 43 7.35 -7.02 -11.46
N GLY A 44 8.18 -7.06 -10.42
CA GLY A 44 7.96 -7.90 -9.24
C GLY A 44 7.42 -7.14 -8.03
N LEU A 45 7.74 -5.85 -7.93
CA LEU A 45 7.48 -5.03 -6.76
C LEU A 45 6.75 -3.74 -7.16
N GLY A 46 5.55 -3.54 -6.61
CA GLY A 46 4.75 -2.33 -6.79
C GLY A 46 4.74 -1.50 -5.51
N VAL A 47 4.78 -0.17 -5.65
CA VAL A 47 4.85 0.76 -4.53
C VAL A 47 3.76 1.80 -4.63
N LEU A 48 2.97 1.98 -3.57
CA LEU A 48 2.12 3.13 -3.36
C LEU A 48 2.77 4.01 -2.29
N LEU A 49 3.23 5.19 -2.66
CA LEU A 49 3.84 6.16 -1.74
C LEU A 49 2.77 7.01 -1.06
N GLN A 50 3.09 7.60 0.09
CA GLN A 50 2.16 8.45 0.84
C GLN A 50 1.78 9.72 0.05
N ARG A 51 2.72 10.33 -0.66
CA ARG A 51 2.50 11.53 -1.48
C ARG A 51 3.02 11.30 -2.89
N GLU A 52 2.30 11.85 -3.86
CA GLU A 52 2.77 12.06 -5.22
C GLU A 52 2.57 13.52 -5.60
N ASP A 53 3.46 14.04 -6.45
CA ASP A 53 3.27 15.34 -7.09
C ASP A 53 1.99 15.29 -7.92
N GLN A 54 1.13 16.30 -7.74
CA GLN A 54 -0.23 16.30 -8.28
C GLN A 54 -0.29 16.72 -9.78
N ASP A 55 0.84 16.99 -10.39
CA ASP A 55 0.93 17.56 -11.74
C ASP A 55 1.01 16.50 -12.83
N TYR A 56 -0.07 15.73 -13.00
CA TYR A 56 -0.22 14.85 -14.15
C TYR A 56 -1.20 15.45 -15.18
N TRP A 57 -0.76 15.62 -16.43
CA TRP A 57 -1.46 16.32 -17.51
C TRP A 57 -2.28 15.42 -18.45
N GLY A 58 -2.52 14.18 -18.10
CA GLY A 58 -3.32 13.25 -18.90
C GLY A 58 -4.67 12.95 -18.29
N THR A 59 -5.38 12.03 -18.91
CA THR A 59 -6.63 11.47 -18.37
C THR A 59 -6.33 10.50 -17.22
N LEU A 60 -7.36 10.14 -16.43
CA LEU A 60 -7.27 9.08 -15.44
C LEU A 60 -6.78 7.77 -16.07
N ALA A 61 -7.31 7.38 -17.22
CA ALA A 61 -6.89 6.15 -17.91
C ALA A 61 -5.43 6.19 -18.33
N ASP A 62 -4.92 7.35 -18.78
CA ASP A 62 -3.50 7.53 -19.09
C ASP A 62 -2.63 7.36 -17.85
N TYR A 63 -3.05 7.92 -16.72
CA TYR A 63 -2.37 7.78 -15.45
C TYR A 63 -2.29 6.30 -15.00
N VAL A 64 -3.42 5.58 -15.03
CA VAL A 64 -3.45 4.16 -14.67
C VAL A 64 -2.58 3.33 -15.60
N ARG A 65 -2.55 3.67 -16.89
CA ARG A 65 -1.72 3.02 -17.92
C ARG A 65 -0.22 3.11 -17.61
N LEU A 66 0.26 4.12 -16.86
CA LEU A 66 1.66 4.20 -16.41
C LEU A 66 2.09 2.97 -15.61
N GLY A 67 1.16 2.31 -14.90
CA GLY A 67 1.41 1.04 -14.24
C GLY A 67 1.90 -0.08 -15.18
N ARG A 68 1.59 0.02 -16.48
CA ARG A 68 2.04 -0.95 -17.49
C ARG A 68 3.43 -0.68 -18.05
N TYR A 69 4.04 0.47 -17.71
CA TYR A 69 5.37 0.85 -18.21
C TYR A 69 6.46 -0.23 -18.03
N PRO A 70 6.56 -0.95 -16.90
CA PRO A 70 7.54 -2.02 -16.75
C PRO A 70 7.35 -3.18 -17.76
N HIS A 71 6.13 -3.37 -18.27
CA HIS A 71 5.76 -4.45 -19.20
C HIS A 71 5.82 -4.05 -20.67
N ALA A 72 5.99 -2.76 -21.00
CA ALA A 72 6.10 -2.29 -22.39
C ALA A 72 7.28 -2.97 -23.11
N ARG A 73 7.10 -3.35 -24.40
CA ARG A 73 8.15 -4.01 -25.19
C ARG A 73 9.28 -3.07 -25.58
N SER A 74 9.01 -1.77 -25.69
CA SER A 74 9.98 -0.73 -26.05
C SER A 74 9.71 0.53 -25.22
N PRO A 75 10.74 1.30 -24.85
CA PRO A 75 10.57 2.61 -24.21
C PRO A 75 9.76 3.60 -25.07
N LEU A 76 9.80 3.42 -26.40
CA LEU A 76 9.07 4.24 -27.39
C LEU A 76 7.85 3.52 -27.96
N GLY A 77 7.63 2.25 -27.60
CA GLY A 77 6.44 1.48 -28.00
C GLY A 77 5.23 1.94 -27.21
N GLY A 78 4.24 2.54 -27.89
CA GLY A 78 2.99 2.98 -27.27
C GLY A 78 2.35 1.88 -26.42
N MET A 79 1.92 2.21 -25.23
CA MET A 79 1.05 1.35 -24.44
C MET A 79 -0.31 1.30 -25.12
N ARG A 80 -0.94 0.13 -25.17
CA ARG A 80 -2.24 -0.03 -25.84
C ARG A 80 -3.31 0.75 -25.05
N GLU A 81 -4.15 1.50 -25.77
CA GLU A 81 -5.25 2.24 -25.16
C GLU A 81 -6.28 1.30 -24.52
N ASP A 82 -6.47 0.14 -25.13
CA ASP A 82 -7.43 -0.89 -24.74
C ASP A 82 -6.79 -2.04 -23.92
N ASP A 83 -5.70 -1.78 -23.17
CA ASP A 83 -5.09 -2.82 -22.32
C ASP A 83 -6.11 -3.35 -21.30
N PRO A 84 -6.51 -4.63 -21.39
CA PRO A 84 -7.55 -5.20 -20.53
C PRO A 84 -7.18 -5.17 -19.04
N VAL A 85 -5.89 -5.14 -18.71
CA VAL A 85 -5.42 -5.03 -17.32
C VAL A 85 -5.71 -3.64 -16.79
N VAL A 86 -5.50 -2.59 -17.60
CA VAL A 86 -5.81 -1.20 -17.25
C VAL A 86 -7.32 -1.00 -17.07
N LEU A 87 -8.12 -1.47 -18.03
CA LEU A 87 -9.58 -1.35 -17.97
C LEU A 87 -10.16 -2.05 -16.73
N ARG A 88 -9.67 -3.26 -16.43
CA ARG A 88 -10.07 -3.99 -15.23
C ARG A 88 -9.66 -3.24 -13.95
N ALA A 89 -8.44 -2.74 -13.86
CA ALA A 89 -7.97 -2.00 -12.69
C ALA A 89 -8.80 -0.74 -12.42
N ILE A 90 -9.17 0.00 -13.48
CA ILE A 90 -10.07 1.16 -13.40
C ILE A 90 -11.45 0.75 -12.89
N ALA A 91 -12.02 -0.33 -13.42
CA ALA A 91 -13.33 -0.82 -13.01
C ALA A 91 -13.36 -1.34 -11.57
N GLU A 92 -12.33 -2.09 -11.15
CA GLU A 92 -12.18 -2.60 -9.79
C GLU A 92 -12.01 -1.49 -8.74
N CYS A 93 -11.59 -0.29 -9.14
CA CYS A 93 -11.50 0.89 -8.29
C CYS A 93 -12.70 1.84 -8.40
N ASP A 94 -13.81 1.43 -9.02
CA ASP A 94 -15.02 2.24 -9.24
C ASP A 94 -14.74 3.58 -9.96
N LEU A 95 -13.88 3.57 -10.99
CA LEU A 95 -13.42 4.76 -11.70
C LEU A 95 -13.79 4.76 -13.20
N ALA A 96 -14.58 3.78 -13.66
CA ALA A 96 -14.96 3.69 -15.07
C ALA A 96 -15.64 4.98 -15.61
N PRO A 97 -16.55 5.64 -14.88
CA PRO A 97 -17.15 6.90 -15.34
C PRO A 97 -16.16 8.06 -15.51
N GLN A 98 -15.05 8.04 -14.75
CA GLN A 98 -14.03 9.09 -14.75
C GLN A 98 -12.83 8.79 -15.67
N ALA A 99 -12.84 7.67 -16.38
CA ALA A 99 -11.67 7.19 -17.14
C ALA A 99 -11.09 8.23 -18.12
N LEU A 100 -11.94 9.03 -18.76
CA LEU A 100 -11.52 10.07 -19.71
C LEU A 100 -11.41 11.47 -19.09
N GLN A 101 -11.68 11.62 -17.79
CA GLN A 101 -11.53 12.92 -17.13
C GLN A 101 -10.05 13.27 -16.95
N PRO A 102 -9.66 14.55 -17.04
CA PRO A 102 -8.32 15.00 -16.69
C PRO A 102 -7.99 14.64 -15.23
N TYR A 103 -6.86 13.98 -15.00
CA TYR A 103 -6.43 13.55 -13.65
C TYR A 103 -6.41 14.71 -12.65
N ALA A 104 -6.00 15.89 -13.08
CA ALA A 104 -5.94 17.09 -12.25
C ALA A 104 -7.31 17.53 -11.69
N THR A 105 -8.43 17.16 -12.32
CA THR A 105 -9.79 17.53 -11.89
C THR A 105 -10.41 16.54 -10.90
N LEU A 106 -9.76 15.41 -10.63
CA LEU A 106 -10.24 14.39 -9.70
C LEU A 106 -10.22 14.90 -8.26
N SER A 107 -11.21 14.48 -7.47
CA SER A 107 -11.20 14.65 -6.01
C SER A 107 -10.06 13.88 -5.35
N GLY A 108 -9.74 14.20 -4.09
CA GLY A 108 -8.70 13.48 -3.34
C GLY A 108 -8.95 11.97 -3.23
N GLY A 109 -10.20 11.56 -3.00
CA GLY A 109 -10.58 10.15 -2.97
C GLY A 109 -10.48 9.47 -4.34
N GLU A 110 -10.88 10.15 -5.43
CA GLU A 110 -10.73 9.61 -6.78
C GLU A 110 -9.26 9.48 -7.19
N ARG A 111 -8.41 10.46 -6.84
CA ARG A 111 -6.96 10.37 -7.07
C ARG A 111 -6.35 9.19 -6.30
N GLN A 112 -6.73 9.00 -5.04
CA GLN A 112 -6.24 7.85 -4.25
C GLN A 112 -6.66 6.53 -4.89
N ARG A 113 -7.89 6.40 -5.37
CA ARG A 113 -8.36 5.23 -6.11
C ARG A 113 -7.65 5.05 -7.46
N ALA A 114 -7.34 6.15 -8.17
CA ALA A 114 -6.57 6.09 -9.42
C ALA A 114 -5.14 5.59 -9.19
N ARG A 115 -4.50 5.99 -8.09
CA ARG A 115 -3.17 5.50 -7.67
C ARG A 115 -3.21 4.01 -7.35
N LEU A 116 -4.26 3.55 -6.65
CA LEU A 116 -4.48 2.13 -6.42
C LEU A 116 -4.71 1.37 -7.74
N ALA A 117 -5.52 1.92 -8.65
CA ALA A 117 -5.74 1.32 -9.97
C ALA A 117 -4.43 1.22 -10.78
N GLN A 118 -3.57 2.24 -10.74
CA GLN A 118 -2.24 2.20 -11.35
C GLN A 118 -1.38 1.07 -10.77
N LEU A 119 -1.38 0.92 -9.44
CA LEU A 119 -0.66 -0.16 -8.76
C LEU A 119 -1.21 -1.55 -9.16
N TRP A 120 -2.55 -1.71 -9.23
CA TRP A 120 -3.16 -2.95 -9.70
C TRP A 120 -2.81 -3.24 -11.15
N ALA A 121 -2.79 -2.22 -12.01
CA ALA A 121 -2.38 -2.35 -13.41
C ALA A 121 -0.91 -2.77 -13.55
N GLN A 122 -0.05 -2.45 -12.60
CA GLN A 122 1.36 -2.88 -12.60
C GLN A 122 1.51 -4.40 -12.44
N ASP A 123 0.54 -5.09 -11.81
CA ASP A 123 0.44 -6.55 -11.71
C ASP A 123 1.69 -7.23 -11.12
N THR A 124 2.08 -6.82 -9.93
CA THR A 124 3.30 -7.24 -9.23
C THR A 124 3.05 -8.34 -8.20
N ARG A 125 4.11 -9.05 -7.80
CA ARG A 125 4.06 -10.11 -6.77
C ARG A 125 4.11 -9.57 -5.35
N LEU A 126 4.79 -8.44 -5.13
CA LEU A 126 4.88 -7.75 -3.84
C LEU A 126 4.28 -6.36 -3.96
N LEU A 127 3.42 -6.02 -3.02
CA LEU A 127 2.78 -4.72 -2.87
C LEU A 127 3.33 -4.03 -1.62
N LEU A 128 3.93 -2.87 -1.78
CA LEU A 128 4.36 -1.99 -0.68
C LEU A 128 3.45 -0.77 -0.66
N LEU A 129 2.59 -0.65 0.36
CA LEU A 129 1.54 0.35 0.42
C LEU A 129 1.75 1.25 1.63
N ASP A 130 2.03 2.53 1.39
CA ASP A 130 2.11 3.53 2.45
C ASP A 130 0.77 4.27 2.57
N GLU A 131 0.04 3.95 3.64
CA GLU A 131 -1.25 4.54 4.00
C GLU A 131 -2.29 4.50 2.87
N PRO A 132 -2.58 3.33 2.28
CA PRO A 132 -3.44 3.21 1.09
C PRO A 132 -4.89 3.64 1.32
N LEU A 133 -5.33 3.74 2.58
CA LEU A 133 -6.71 4.05 2.95
C LEU A 133 -6.97 5.55 3.17
N GLN A 134 -5.93 6.39 3.10
CA GLN A 134 -6.09 7.84 3.26
C GLN A 134 -7.02 8.42 2.19
N HIS A 135 -7.80 9.42 2.58
CA HIS A 135 -8.75 10.14 1.73
C HIS A 135 -9.91 9.29 1.16
N LEU A 136 -10.01 8.02 1.56
CA LEU A 136 -11.11 7.14 1.17
C LEU A 136 -12.20 7.14 2.24
N ASP A 137 -13.46 7.10 1.79
CA ASP A 137 -14.60 6.79 2.66
C ASP A 137 -14.57 5.31 3.10
N LEU A 138 -15.40 4.96 4.09
CA LEU A 138 -15.42 3.62 4.68
C LEU A 138 -15.69 2.51 3.65
N ARG A 139 -16.55 2.78 2.65
CA ARG A 139 -16.84 1.80 1.59
C ARG A 139 -15.59 1.49 0.77
N HIS A 140 -14.89 2.53 0.32
CA HIS A 140 -13.69 2.37 -0.50
C HIS A 140 -12.49 1.86 0.32
N GLN A 141 -12.40 2.19 1.63
CA GLN A 141 -11.42 1.59 2.53
C GLN A 141 -11.63 0.07 2.63
N GLN A 142 -12.87 -0.36 2.86
CA GLN A 142 -13.22 -1.78 2.91
C GLN A 142 -12.90 -2.49 1.59
N GLN A 143 -13.29 -1.90 0.46
CA GLN A 143 -13.04 -2.43 -0.88
C GLN A 143 -11.54 -2.60 -1.13
N THR A 144 -10.72 -1.58 -0.81
CA THR A 144 -9.26 -1.63 -0.95
C THR A 144 -8.67 -2.77 -0.11
N MET A 145 -9.07 -2.92 1.15
CA MET A 145 -8.59 -4.03 1.99
C MET A 145 -9.02 -5.40 1.47
N GLN A 146 -10.23 -5.51 0.92
CA GLN A 146 -10.70 -6.75 0.28
C GLN A 146 -9.87 -7.09 -0.95
N GLN A 147 -9.52 -6.11 -1.78
CA GLN A 147 -8.64 -6.28 -2.95
C GLN A 147 -7.24 -6.75 -2.52
N ILE A 148 -6.63 -6.11 -1.50
CA ILE A 148 -5.34 -6.53 -0.95
C ILE A 148 -5.41 -7.99 -0.46
N ARG A 149 -6.45 -8.36 0.29
CA ARG A 149 -6.64 -9.74 0.77
C ARG A 149 -6.88 -10.73 -0.36
N ALA A 150 -7.61 -10.34 -1.40
CA ALA A 150 -7.79 -11.18 -2.58
C ALA A 150 -6.46 -11.43 -3.30
N ALA A 151 -5.64 -10.39 -3.43
CA ALA A 151 -4.30 -10.50 -4.02
C ALA A 151 -3.38 -11.43 -3.20
N THR A 152 -3.39 -11.32 -1.85
CA THR A 152 -2.56 -12.20 -1.00
C THR A 152 -3.03 -13.65 -1.03
N ARG A 153 -4.34 -13.90 -1.06
CA ARG A 153 -4.89 -15.25 -1.26
C ARG A 153 -4.55 -15.84 -2.63
N ALA A 154 -4.34 -15.00 -3.63
CA ALA A 154 -3.88 -15.41 -4.97
C ALA A 154 -2.34 -15.60 -5.05
N GLY A 155 -1.63 -15.60 -3.90
CA GLY A 155 -0.19 -15.88 -3.81
C GLY A 155 0.72 -14.66 -3.91
N ARG A 156 0.17 -13.42 -3.88
CA ARG A 156 0.98 -12.21 -3.77
C ARG A 156 1.33 -11.93 -2.30
N ALA A 157 2.32 -11.09 -2.06
CA ALA A 157 2.63 -10.55 -0.74
C ALA A 157 2.26 -9.07 -0.67
N ALA A 158 1.87 -8.59 0.53
CA ALA A 158 1.60 -7.18 0.76
C ALA A 158 2.19 -6.72 2.09
N VAL A 159 2.88 -5.58 2.07
CA VAL A 159 3.29 -4.83 3.27
C VAL A 159 2.50 -3.52 3.26
N VAL A 160 1.74 -3.28 4.31
CA VAL A 160 0.81 -2.15 4.37
C VAL A 160 1.10 -1.32 5.62
N VAL A 161 1.37 -0.04 5.46
CA VAL A 161 1.39 0.90 6.56
C VAL A 161 -0.04 1.33 6.86
N LEU A 162 -0.49 1.05 8.08
CA LEU A 162 -1.84 1.37 8.55
C LEU A 162 -1.77 2.21 9.83
N HIS A 163 -2.78 3.06 10.04
CA HIS A 163 -3.02 3.76 11.31
C HIS A 163 -4.20 3.19 12.07
N ASP A 164 -5.17 2.62 11.36
CA ASP A 164 -6.37 2.03 11.94
C ASP A 164 -6.10 0.60 12.39
N LEU A 165 -6.29 0.36 13.70
CA LEU A 165 -6.10 -0.95 14.34
C LEU A 165 -7.15 -1.96 13.89
N ALA A 166 -8.35 -1.51 13.51
CA ALA A 166 -9.40 -2.39 13.02
C ALA A 166 -8.99 -3.06 11.70
N PHE A 167 -8.37 -2.30 10.78
CA PHE A 167 -7.83 -2.88 9.56
C PHE A 167 -6.57 -3.72 9.81
N ALA A 168 -5.72 -3.33 10.76
CA ALA A 168 -4.53 -4.09 11.13
C ALA A 168 -4.86 -5.48 11.70
N ALA A 169 -6.00 -5.63 12.40
CA ALA A 169 -6.48 -6.90 12.91
C ALA A 169 -6.80 -7.93 11.81
N HIS A 170 -6.98 -7.47 10.58
CA HIS A 170 -7.18 -8.34 9.42
C HIS A 170 -5.89 -8.76 8.71
N CYS A 171 -4.72 -8.33 9.16
CA CYS A 171 -3.43 -8.75 8.63
C CYS A 171 -2.98 -10.08 9.27
N ASP A 172 -2.17 -10.85 8.57
CA ASP A 172 -1.62 -12.11 9.11
C ASP A 172 -0.55 -11.80 10.18
N ARG A 173 0.27 -10.78 9.95
CA ARG A 173 1.35 -10.36 10.82
C ARG A 173 1.37 -8.84 10.96
N VAL A 174 1.85 -8.38 12.11
CA VAL A 174 2.01 -6.95 12.39
C VAL A 174 3.44 -6.70 12.85
N LEU A 175 4.03 -5.62 12.32
CA LEU A 175 5.27 -5.02 12.79
C LEU A 175 4.95 -3.71 13.51
N LEU A 176 5.39 -3.60 14.77
CA LEU A 176 5.30 -2.41 15.60
C LEU A 176 6.66 -1.69 15.61
N LEU A 177 6.69 -0.41 15.28
CA LEU A 177 7.88 0.45 15.31
C LEU A 177 7.73 1.50 16.42
N TYR A 178 8.54 1.40 17.48
CA TYR A 178 8.42 2.25 18.67
C TYR A 178 9.08 3.63 18.56
N GLY A 179 9.72 3.93 17.41
CA GLY A 179 10.34 5.24 17.19
C GLY A 179 11.69 5.48 17.87
N ASN A 180 12.08 4.64 18.79
CA ASN A 180 13.37 4.66 19.52
C ASN A 180 14.38 3.63 18.95
N GLY A 181 14.14 3.12 17.73
CA GLY A 181 14.95 2.08 17.12
C GLY A 181 14.55 0.65 17.51
N THR A 182 13.64 0.48 18.47
CA THR A 182 13.13 -0.85 18.83
C THR A 182 11.90 -1.21 17.99
N HIS A 183 11.67 -2.49 17.82
CA HIS A 183 10.51 -3.02 17.11
C HIS A 183 10.05 -4.34 17.72
N ALA A 184 8.80 -4.70 17.42
CA ALA A 184 8.25 -6.02 17.70
C ALA A 184 7.46 -6.51 16.48
N GLN A 185 7.49 -7.81 16.21
CA GLN A 185 6.71 -8.40 15.13
C GLN A 185 6.14 -9.76 15.54
N GLY A 186 4.98 -10.09 15.01
CA GLY A 186 4.32 -11.36 15.31
C GLY A 186 2.99 -11.51 14.58
N ALA A 187 2.21 -12.49 14.97
CA ALA A 187 0.83 -12.62 14.53
C ALA A 187 0.01 -11.38 14.96
N ALA A 188 -0.97 -10.99 14.15
CA ALA A 188 -1.74 -9.78 14.44
C ALA A 188 -2.41 -9.85 15.83
N ALA A 189 -2.94 -11.01 16.22
CA ALA A 189 -3.58 -11.20 17.52
C ALA A 189 -2.63 -10.89 18.68
N ASP A 190 -1.35 -11.31 18.60
CA ASP A 190 -0.37 -11.11 19.66
C ASP A 190 0.16 -9.66 19.70
N MET A 191 0.30 -9.04 18.53
CA MET A 191 0.86 -7.71 18.41
C MET A 191 -0.17 -6.60 18.73
N LEU A 192 -1.44 -6.86 18.56
CA LEU A 192 -2.52 -5.90 18.82
C LEU A 192 -3.06 -5.97 20.27
N GLU A 193 -2.37 -6.66 21.17
CA GLU A 193 -2.69 -6.64 22.59
C GLU A 193 -2.62 -5.21 23.17
N PRO A 194 -3.62 -4.78 23.98
CA PRO A 194 -3.68 -3.42 24.51
C PRO A 194 -2.38 -2.95 25.19
N LYS A 195 -1.75 -3.78 26.02
CA LYS A 195 -0.50 -3.44 26.72
C LYS A 195 0.65 -3.07 25.76
N ARG A 196 0.76 -3.77 24.63
CA ARG A 196 1.79 -3.47 23.61
C ARG A 196 1.50 -2.18 22.88
N LEU A 197 0.23 -1.97 22.56
CA LEU A 197 -0.23 -0.77 21.87
C LEU A 197 -0.18 0.47 22.76
N GLU A 198 -0.45 0.33 24.07
CA GLU A 198 -0.25 1.40 25.06
C GLU A 198 1.20 1.87 25.10
N GLY A 199 2.15 0.92 25.07
CA GLY A 199 3.58 1.23 24.96
C GLY A 199 3.96 1.88 23.64
N LEU A 200 3.25 1.56 22.55
CA LEU A 200 3.48 2.12 21.22
C LEU A 200 2.93 3.54 21.09
N PHE A 201 1.70 3.77 21.57
CA PHE A 201 0.97 5.03 21.36
C PHE A 201 1.06 5.99 22.54
N GLY A 202 1.57 5.54 23.69
CA GLY A 202 1.72 6.37 24.90
C GLY A 202 0.37 6.79 25.53
N CYS A 203 -0.71 6.05 25.27
CA CYS A 203 -2.03 6.32 25.83
C CYS A 203 -2.67 5.03 26.35
N ARG A 204 -3.62 5.15 27.30
CA ARG A 204 -4.38 4.01 27.79
C ARG A 204 -5.36 3.53 26.75
N LEU A 205 -5.47 2.23 26.62
CA LEU A 205 -6.36 1.57 25.65
C LEU A 205 -7.27 0.59 26.34
N ALA A 206 -8.54 0.53 25.91
CA ALA A 206 -9.50 -0.45 26.34
C ALA A 206 -9.94 -1.35 25.18
N VAL A 207 -10.25 -2.60 25.49
CA VAL A 207 -10.91 -3.50 24.54
C VAL A 207 -12.41 -3.29 24.65
N CYS A 208 -13.02 -2.88 23.55
CA CYS A 208 -14.46 -2.74 23.43
C CYS A 208 -15.03 -3.87 22.57
N GLY A 209 -16.11 -4.51 23.02
CA GLY A 209 -16.70 -5.66 22.34
C GLY A 209 -16.13 -6.99 22.82
N SER A 210 -16.60 -8.08 22.24
CA SER A 210 -16.19 -9.45 22.56
C SER A 210 -16.10 -10.31 21.31
N GLY A 211 -15.22 -11.31 21.33
CA GLY A 211 -15.03 -12.22 20.20
C GLY A 211 -14.55 -11.53 18.94
N ALA A 212 -15.15 -11.82 17.79
CA ALA A 212 -14.76 -11.30 16.48
C ALA A 212 -15.01 -9.78 16.31
N THR A 213 -15.78 -9.15 17.22
CA THR A 213 -16.08 -7.71 17.21
C THR A 213 -15.23 -6.92 18.22
N ALA A 214 -14.31 -7.59 18.92
CA ALA A 214 -13.42 -6.92 19.84
C ALA A 214 -12.47 -5.96 19.08
N HIS A 215 -12.43 -4.70 19.51
CA HIS A 215 -11.53 -3.67 18.97
C HIS A 215 -10.93 -2.84 20.09
N VAL A 216 -9.78 -2.27 19.82
CA VAL A 216 -9.02 -1.47 20.79
C VAL A 216 -9.31 0.00 20.55
N MET A 217 -9.68 0.72 21.61
CA MET A 217 -9.98 2.16 21.58
C MET A 217 -9.22 2.91 22.67
N PRO A 218 -8.85 4.19 22.45
CA PRO A 218 -8.32 5.05 23.50
C PRO A 218 -9.35 5.25 24.62
N VAL A 219 -8.86 5.22 25.87
CA VAL A 219 -9.66 5.62 27.04
C VAL A 219 -9.57 7.14 27.15
N ILE A 220 -10.71 7.79 27.10
CA ILE A 220 -10.84 9.27 27.23
C ILE A 220 -11.06 9.62 28.70
#